data_e142b814fde56f539b7f9021bf114368
#
_entry.id   e142b814fde56f539b7f9021bf114368
#
_cell.length_a   1.000
_cell.length_b   1.000
_cell.length_c   1.000
_cell.angle_alpha   90.00
_cell.angle_beta   90.00
_cell.angle_gamma   90.00
#
_symmetry.space_group_name_H-M   'P 1'
#
loop_
_entity.id
_entity.type
_entity.pdbx_description
1 polymer ?
#
loop_
_entity_poly.entity_id
_entity_poly.type
_entity_poly.pdbx_seq_one_letter_code
_entity_poly.pdbx_strand_id
1 'polypeptide(L)'
;MKKLLVILALSFLFSGNAISDEKKTYVLNNLQEDFTTCYSYFKIAEEGFSRGKNVDEKTIAGLRRSSEISLQSAYLVGEELNMKIESMKARVKMSFEKMQKEIGSDFINFSVILDKYAYYCKEVIEKPEERMTYWENKY
;
A
#
# COMPACT_ATOMS: atom_id res chain seq x y z
N MET A 1 9.20 -10.66 14.32
CA MET A 1 10.27 -11.19 13.47
C MET A 1 9.92 -11.33 12.00
N LYS A 2 8.68 -11.66 11.62
CA LYS A 2 8.27 -11.71 10.18
C LYS A 2 8.24 -10.35 9.46
N LYS A 3 8.15 -9.22 10.18
CA LYS A 3 8.11 -7.86 9.61
C LYS A 3 9.46 -7.38 9.03
N LEU A 4 10.58 -7.89 9.56
CA LEU A 4 11.93 -7.53 9.08
C LEU A 4 12.30 -8.26 7.78
N LEU A 5 11.69 -9.42 7.53
CA LEU A 5 11.98 -10.26 6.35
C LEU A 5 11.48 -9.65 5.04
N VAL A 6 10.35 -8.94 5.05
CA VAL A 6 9.82 -8.28 3.83
C VAL A 6 10.74 -7.15 3.39
N ILE A 7 11.32 -6.43 4.33
CA ILE A 7 12.25 -5.30 4.08
C ILE A 7 13.58 -5.80 3.54
N LEU A 8 14.11 -6.88 4.11
CA LEU A 8 15.34 -7.51 3.64
C LEU A 8 15.17 -8.14 2.25
N ALA A 9 14.01 -8.73 1.95
CA ALA A 9 13.74 -9.30 0.63
C ALA A 9 13.78 -8.24 -0.48
N LEU A 10 13.23 -7.05 -0.27
CA LEU A 10 13.29 -5.95 -1.24
C LEU A 10 14.73 -5.49 -1.55
N SER A 11 15.60 -5.50 -0.56
CA SER A 11 17.02 -5.12 -0.74
C SER A 11 17.83 -6.17 -1.50
N PHE A 12 17.50 -7.46 -1.40
CA PHE A 12 18.22 -8.55 -2.06
C PHE A 12 17.77 -8.80 -3.50
N LEU A 13 16.54 -8.43 -3.88
CA LEU A 13 16.00 -8.72 -5.21
C LEU A 13 16.67 -7.89 -6.31
N PHE A 14 17.24 -6.74 -5.99
CA PHE A 14 17.99 -5.92 -6.95
C PHE A 14 19.47 -6.29 -7.06
N SER A 15 19.97 -7.25 -6.27
CA SER A 15 21.40 -7.60 -6.22
C SER A 15 21.84 -8.57 -7.33
N GLY A 16 20.93 -9.16 -8.09
CA GLY A 16 21.23 -10.30 -8.96
C GLY A 16 21.24 -10.04 -10.47
N ASN A 17 20.63 -8.96 -10.96
CA ASN A 17 20.62 -8.60 -12.37
C ASN A 17 20.89 -7.11 -12.53
N ALA A 18 21.67 -6.73 -13.55
CA ALA A 18 21.90 -5.34 -13.94
C ALA A 18 20.59 -4.72 -14.50
N ILE A 19 19.66 -4.41 -13.62
CA ILE A 19 18.47 -3.64 -13.97
C ILE A 19 18.91 -2.19 -14.15
N SER A 20 18.52 -1.54 -15.26
CA SER A 20 18.83 -0.14 -15.48
C SER A 20 18.25 0.72 -14.35
N ASP A 21 18.92 1.82 -13.99
CA ASP A 21 18.47 2.74 -12.95
C ASP A 21 17.06 3.29 -13.26
N GLU A 22 16.74 3.49 -14.53
CA GLU A 22 15.42 3.95 -14.99
C GLU A 22 14.33 2.91 -14.71
N LYS A 23 14.58 1.65 -15.04
CA LYS A 23 13.65 0.56 -14.76
C LYS A 23 13.44 0.38 -13.26
N LYS A 24 14.52 0.41 -12.48
CA LYS A 24 14.46 0.35 -11.02
C LYS A 24 13.59 1.48 -10.47
N THR A 25 13.83 2.71 -10.93
CA THR A 25 13.05 3.89 -10.52
C THR A 25 11.58 3.75 -10.88
N TYR A 26 11.26 3.27 -12.08
CA TYR A 26 9.89 3.01 -12.51
C TYR A 26 9.19 2.02 -11.60
N VAL A 27 9.81 0.86 -11.33
CA VAL A 27 9.25 -0.19 -10.47
C VAL A 27 9.01 0.32 -9.06
N LEU A 28 9.99 0.99 -8.46
CA LEU A 28 9.88 1.52 -7.10
C LEU A 28 8.83 2.62 -6.99
N ASN A 29 8.68 3.51 -7.98
CA ASN A 29 7.63 4.53 -7.98
C ASN A 29 6.23 3.90 -7.96
N ASN A 30 6.01 2.89 -8.79
CA ASN A 30 4.73 2.20 -8.84
C ASN A 30 4.45 1.40 -7.57
N LEU A 31 5.47 0.74 -7.01
CA LEU A 31 5.35 0.04 -5.73
C LEU A 31 5.02 1.00 -4.57
N GLN A 32 5.66 2.16 -4.55
CA GLN A 32 5.37 3.19 -3.55
C GLN A 32 3.93 3.69 -3.66
N GLU A 33 3.40 3.84 -4.87
CA GLU A 33 1.99 4.19 -5.11
C GLU A 33 1.05 3.06 -4.68
N ASP A 34 1.39 1.80 -4.96
CA ASP A 34 0.62 0.62 -4.53
C ASP A 34 0.47 0.61 -3.00
N PHE A 35 1.58 0.73 -2.26
CA PHE A 35 1.55 0.74 -0.79
C PHE A 35 0.80 1.94 -0.23
N THR A 36 0.94 3.12 -0.83
CA THR A 36 0.24 4.34 -0.42
C THR A 36 -1.28 4.20 -0.63
N THR A 37 -1.69 3.60 -1.75
CA THR A 37 -3.09 3.30 -2.05
C THR A 37 -3.66 2.30 -1.04
N CYS A 38 -2.91 1.26 -0.72
CA CYS A 38 -3.35 0.23 0.22
C CYS A 38 -3.41 0.76 1.67
N TYR A 39 -2.50 1.63 2.07
CA TYR A 39 -2.63 2.34 3.34
C TYR A 39 -3.97 3.09 3.42
N SER A 40 -4.29 3.88 2.40
CA SER A 40 -5.54 4.65 2.34
C SER A 40 -6.77 3.74 2.40
N TYR A 41 -6.75 2.64 1.64
CA TYR A 41 -7.80 1.63 1.65
C TYR A 41 -8.01 1.03 3.04
N PHE A 42 -6.96 0.52 3.68
CA PHE A 42 -7.08 -0.14 4.99
C PHE A 42 -7.53 0.84 6.08
N LYS A 43 -7.11 2.10 6.03
CA LYS A 43 -7.59 3.14 6.97
C LYS A 43 -9.08 3.43 6.78
N ILE A 44 -9.54 3.56 5.55
CA ILE A 44 -10.94 3.79 5.24
C ILE A 44 -11.78 2.55 5.57
N ALA A 45 -11.27 1.35 5.29
CA ALA A 45 -11.94 0.12 5.64
C ALA A 45 -12.06 -0.06 7.18
N GLU A 46 -10.99 0.25 7.94
CA GLU A 46 -11.01 0.27 9.40
C GLU A 46 -12.12 1.19 9.91
N GLU A 47 -12.21 2.41 9.39
CA GLU A 47 -13.23 3.38 9.78
C GLU A 47 -14.65 2.90 9.39
N GLY A 48 -14.83 2.44 8.15
CA GLY A 48 -16.12 1.97 7.66
C GLY A 48 -16.67 0.79 8.45
N PHE A 49 -15.83 -0.21 8.73
CA PHE A 49 -16.24 -1.35 9.57
C PHE A 49 -16.49 -0.93 11.01
N SER A 50 -15.72 0.00 11.57
CA SER A 50 -15.94 0.48 12.94
C SER A 50 -17.29 1.18 13.15
N ARG A 51 -17.93 1.65 12.08
CA ARG A 51 -19.29 2.21 12.13
C ARG A 51 -20.40 1.15 12.18
N GLY A 52 -20.07 -0.11 11.85
CA GLY A 52 -21.00 -1.24 11.89
C GLY A 52 -21.29 -1.72 13.31
N LYS A 53 -22.54 -2.16 13.55
CA LYS A 53 -22.97 -2.57 14.90
C LYS A 53 -22.43 -3.92 15.38
N ASN A 54 -21.91 -4.77 14.50
CA ASN A 54 -21.52 -6.15 14.80
C ASN A 54 -20.20 -6.53 14.12
N VAL A 55 -19.20 -5.64 14.17
CA VAL A 55 -17.90 -5.94 13.58
C VAL A 55 -16.98 -6.56 14.61
N ASP A 56 -16.37 -7.67 14.24
CA ASP A 56 -15.40 -8.38 15.04
C ASP A 56 -14.14 -7.50 15.24
N GLU A 57 -13.73 -7.34 16.51
CA GLU A 57 -12.53 -6.58 16.89
C GLU A 57 -11.25 -7.11 16.20
N LYS A 58 -11.20 -8.40 15.91
CA LYS A 58 -10.09 -9.02 15.20
C LYS A 58 -9.98 -8.51 13.76
N THR A 59 -11.11 -8.30 13.10
CA THR A 59 -11.16 -7.69 11.76
C THR A 59 -10.61 -6.26 11.80
N ILE A 60 -11.06 -5.44 12.74
CA ILE A 60 -10.57 -4.07 12.92
C ILE A 60 -9.05 -4.05 13.20
N ALA A 61 -8.58 -4.89 14.11
CA ALA A 61 -7.16 -5.02 14.42
C ALA A 61 -6.33 -5.48 13.20
N GLY A 62 -6.89 -6.37 12.39
CA GLY A 62 -6.27 -6.82 11.13
C GLY A 62 -6.11 -5.69 10.12
N LEU A 63 -7.16 -4.90 9.91
CA LEU A 63 -7.14 -3.74 9.00
C LEU A 63 -6.15 -2.67 9.48
N ARG A 64 -6.13 -2.36 10.77
CA ARG A 64 -5.17 -1.45 11.37
C ARG A 64 -3.73 -1.90 11.14
N ARG A 65 -3.43 -3.17 11.41
CA ARG A 65 -2.11 -3.75 11.17
C ARG A 65 -1.72 -3.69 9.70
N SER A 66 -2.64 -3.97 8.78
CA SER A 66 -2.40 -3.90 7.34
C SER A 66 -2.12 -2.46 6.89
N SER A 67 -2.81 -1.47 7.46
CA SER A 67 -2.54 -0.06 7.19
C SER A 67 -1.14 0.35 7.65
N GLU A 68 -0.73 -0.06 8.84
CA GLU A 68 0.62 0.21 9.39
C GLU A 68 1.72 -0.40 8.50
N ILE A 69 1.55 -1.65 8.07
CA ILE A 69 2.50 -2.33 7.17
C ILE A 69 2.59 -1.57 5.85
N SER A 70 1.46 -1.20 5.26
CA SER A 70 1.42 -0.46 3.99
C SER A 70 2.11 0.89 4.10
N LEU A 71 1.86 1.64 5.18
CA LEU A 71 2.50 2.94 5.40
C LEU A 71 4.03 2.80 5.55
N GLN A 72 4.47 1.87 6.39
CA GLN A 72 5.90 1.60 6.58
C GLN A 72 6.58 1.23 5.25
N SER A 73 5.95 0.34 4.47
CA SER A 73 6.47 -0.07 3.16
C SER A 73 6.52 1.11 2.17
N ALA A 74 5.48 1.96 2.14
CA ALA A 74 5.48 3.15 1.29
C ALA A 74 6.63 4.12 1.63
N TYR A 75 6.95 4.30 2.91
CA TYR A 75 8.07 5.16 3.33
C TYR A 75 9.41 4.54 3.00
N LEU A 76 9.61 3.24 3.23
CA LEU A 76 10.85 2.54 2.90
C LEU A 76 11.15 2.58 1.39
N VAL A 77 10.15 2.32 0.56
CA VAL A 77 10.31 2.45 -0.90
C VAL A 77 10.57 3.90 -1.30
N GLY A 78 9.94 4.86 -0.63
CA GLY A 78 10.20 6.28 -0.83
C GLY A 78 11.64 6.68 -0.48
N GLU A 79 12.22 6.13 0.57
CA GLU A 79 13.63 6.31 0.94
C GLU A 79 14.58 5.75 -0.12
N GLU A 80 14.30 4.55 -0.66
CA GLU A 80 15.06 3.98 -1.79
C GLU A 80 15.01 4.84 -3.06
N LEU A 81 13.92 5.61 -3.23
CA LEU A 81 13.76 6.59 -4.30
C LEU A 81 14.41 7.96 -3.98
N ASN A 82 15.05 8.10 -2.83
CA ASN A 82 15.55 9.37 -2.32
C ASN A 82 14.49 10.48 -2.23
N MET A 83 13.25 10.10 -1.96
CA MET A 83 12.16 11.05 -1.79
C MET A 83 12.28 11.81 -0.48
N LYS A 84 11.99 13.10 -0.52
CA LYS A 84 11.86 13.91 0.70
C LYS A 84 10.63 13.45 1.49
N ILE A 85 10.72 13.50 2.82
CA ILE A 85 9.64 13.08 3.70
C ILE A 85 8.34 13.86 3.45
N GLU A 86 8.44 15.15 3.11
CA GLU A 86 7.29 15.98 2.76
C GLU A 86 6.59 15.49 1.49
N SER A 87 7.36 15.00 0.50
CA SER A 87 6.82 14.43 -0.73
C SER A 87 6.10 13.11 -0.47
N MET A 88 6.65 12.26 0.39
CA MET A 88 6.00 11.01 0.82
C MET A 88 4.70 11.29 1.56
N LYS A 89 4.70 12.23 2.51
CA LYS A 89 3.48 12.67 3.21
C LYS A 89 2.43 13.23 2.26
N ALA A 90 2.85 14.02 1.27
CA ALA A 90 1.93 14.57 0.27
C ALA A 90 1.27 13.47 -0.57
N ARG A 91 2.02 12.46 -1.01
CA ARG A 91 1.47 11.31 -1.74
C ARG A 91 0.44 10.53 -0.89
N VAL A 92 0.76 10.25 0.37
CA VAL A 92 -0.17 9.60 1.31
C VAL A 92 -1.46 10.40 1.45
N LYS A 93 -1.36 11.72 1.68
CA LYS A 93 -2.50 12.61 1.79
C LYS A 93 -3.36 12.60 0.53
N MET A 94 -2.74 12.77 -0.64
CA MET A 94 -3.45 12.77 -1.93
C MET A 94 -4.17 11.45 -2.21
N SER A 95 -3.55 10.32 -1.91
CA SER A 95 -4.16 9.00 -2.05
C SER A 95 -5.39 8.86 -1.15
N PHE A 96 -5.26 9.27 0.10
CA PHE A 96 -6.36 9.22 1.06
C PHE A 96 -7.53 10.11 0.64
N GLU A 97 -7.26 11.36 0.25
CA GLU A 97 -8.27 12.32 -0.23
C GLU A 97 -8.97 11.84 -1.50
N LYS A 98 -8.22 11.23 -2.44
CA LYS A 98 -8.79 10.62 -3.64
C LYS A 98 -9.78 9.52 -3.27
N MET A 99 -9.40 8.61 -2.38
CA MET A 99 -10.25 7.50 -1.97
C MET A 99 -11.45 7.97 -1.14
N GLN A 100 -11.29 9.00 -0.32
CA GLN A 100 -12.42 9.63 0.39
C GLN A 100 -13.45 10.21 -0.59
N LYS A 101 -13.02 10.78 -1.72
CA LYS A 101 -13.93 11.23 -2.78
C LYS A 101 -14.65 10.07 -3.46
N GLU A 102 -13.96 8.95 -3.70
CA GLU A 102 -14.56 7.75 -4.28
C GLU A 102 -15.66 7.17 -3.36
N ILE A 103 -15.44 7.17 -2.06
CA ILE A 103 -16.39 6.62 -1.08
C ILE A 103 -17.64 7.49 -0.93
N GLY A 104 -17.53 8.79 -1.16
CA GLY A 104 -18.60 9.77 -0.99
C GLY A 104 -18.92 10.10 0.46
N SER A 105 -19.93 10.96 0.66
CA SER A 105 -20.40 11.31 2.00
C SER A 105 -21.05 10.10 2.70
N ASP A 106 -20.85 10.01 4.01
CA ASP A 106 -21.44 8.96 4.86
C ASP A 106 -21.16 7.51 4.41
N PHE A 107 -20.03 7.29 3.74
CA PHE A 107 -19.63 5.96 3.27
C PHE A 107 -20.63 5.29 2.32
N ILE A 108 -21.35 6.07 1.53
CA ILE A 108 -22.38 5.57 0.62
C ILE A 108 -21.85 4.54 -0.40
N ASN A 109 -20.59 4.69 -0.83
CA ASN A 109 -19.94 3.80 -1.79
C ASN A 109 -18.96 2.82 -1.11
N PHE A 110 -19.13 2.50 0.16
CA PHE A 110 -18.18 1.68 0.91
C PHE A 110 -18.01 0.28 0.30
N SER A 111 -19.10 -0.36 -0.13
CA SER A 111 -19.02 -1.67 -0.81
C SER A 111 -18.19 -1.62 -2.09
N VAL A 112 -18.30 -0.55 -2.87
CA VAL A 112 -17.52 -0.36 -4.10
C VAL A 112 -16.03 -0.27 -3.80
N ILE A 113 -15.65 0.43 -2.73
CA ILE A 113 -14.25 0.50 -2.29
C ILE A 113 -13.73 -0.87 -1.85
N LEU A 114 -14.53 -1.64 -1.10
CA LEU A 114 -14.17 -3.01 -0.71
C LEU A 114 -13.94 -3.90 -1.94
N ASP A 115 -14.87 -3.92 -2.86
CA ASP A 115 -14.78 -4.74 -4.08
C ASP A 115 -13.56 -4.37 -4.94
N LYS A 116 -13.26 -3.08 -5.04
CA LYS A 116 -12.16 -2.56 -5.86
C LYS A 116 -10.78 -2.85 -5.27
N TYR A 117 -10.62 -2.73 -3.96
CA TYR A 117 -9.29 -2.68 -3.34
C TYR A 117 -8.96 -3.85 -2.40
N ALA A 118 -9.95 -4.61 -1.89
CA ALA A 118 -9.70 -5.62 -0.87
C ALA A 118 -8.71 -6.69 -1.34
N TYR A 119 -9.01 -7.32 -2.48
CA TYR A 119 -8.15 -8.36 -3.04
C TYR A 119 -6.79 -7.81 -3.47
N TYR A 120 -6.79 -6.70 -4.20
CA TYR A 120 -5.58 -6.03 -4.65
C TYR A 120 -4.64 -5.68 -3.50
N CYS A 121 -5.13 -5.02 -2.46
CA CYS A 121 -4.29 -4.61 -1.34
C CYS A 121 -3.85 -5.77 -0.46
N LYS A 122 -4.65 -6.84 -0.38
CA LYS A 122 -4.18 -8.07 0.23
C LYS A 122 -2.96 -8.63 -0.49
N GLU A 123 -3.00 -8.73 -1.81
CA GLU A 123 -1.87 -9.23 -2.61
C GLU A 123 -0.63 -8.34 -2.49
N VAL A 124 -0.80 -7.02 -2.53
CA VAL A 124 0.31 -6.05 -2.39
C VAL A 124 1.08 -6.26 -1.09
N ILE A 125 0.40 -6.53 0.03
CA ILE A 125 1.08 -6.70 1.32
C ILE A 125 1.52 -8.14 1.61
N GLU A 126 0.85 -9.14 1.05
CA GLU A 126 1.19 -10.55 1.27
C GLU A 126 2.26 -11.05 0.29
N LYS A 127 2.31 -10.47 -0.92
CA LYS A 127 3.17 -10.92 -2.02
C LYS A 127 3.86 -9.73 -2.74
N PRO A 128 4.62 -8.91 -2.02
CA PRO A 128 5.25 -7.72 -2.61
C PRO A 128 6.22 -8.05 -3.74
N GLU A 129 6.85 -9.23 -3.73
CA GLU A 129 7.76 -9.69 -4.79
C GLU A 129 7.01 -9.95 -6.10
N GLU A 130 5.80 -10.55 -6.05
CA GLU A 130 4.97 -10.76 -7.24
C GLU A 130 4.54 -9.40 -7.81
N ARG A 131 4.25 -8.42 -6.94
CA ARG A 131 3.88 -7.08 -7.36
C ARG A 131 5.05 -6.34 -8.01
N MET A 132 6.25 -6.50 -7.49
CA MET A 132 7.47 -5.98 -8.08
C MET A 132 7.71 -6.56 -9.47
N THR A 133 7.65 -7.88 -9.61
CA THR A 133 7.77 -8.59 -10.90
C THR A 133 6.71 -8.12 -11.90
N TYR A 134 5.49 -7.87 -11.46
CA TYR A 134 4.44 -7.28 -12.30
C TYR A 134 4.87 -5.94 -12.90
N TRP A 135 5.45 -5.04 -12.10
CA TRP A 135 5.91 -3.75 -12.59
C TRP A 135 7.17 -3.86 -13.46
N GLU A 136 8.06 -4.80 -13.15
CA GLU A 136 9.23 -5.10 -14.01
C GLU A 136 8.84 -5.53 -15.41
N ASN A 137 7.73 -6.26 -15.54
CA ASN A 137 7.20 -6.74 -16.81
C ASN A 137 6.36 -5.68 -17.56
N LYS A 138 6.02 -4.58 -16.90
CA LYS A 138 5.27 -3.46 -17.48
C LYS A 138 6.17 -2.33 -18.00
N TYR A 139 7.44 -2.30 -17.60
CA TYR A 139 8.45 -1.39 -18.12
C TYR A 139 8.90 -1.82 -19.51
#